data_973d6b8a4f4c9f2e9661451fe9c94f5f
#
_entry.id   973d6b8a4f4c9f2e9661451fe9c94f5f
#
_cell.length_a   1.000
_cell.length_b   1.000
_cell.length_c   1.000
_cell.angle_alpha   90.00
_cell.angle_beta   90.00
_cell.angle_gamma   90.00
#
_symmetry.space_group_name_H-M   'P 1'
#
loop_
_entity.id
_entity.type
_entity.pdbx_description
1 polymer ?
#
loop_
_entity_poly.entity_id
_entity_poly.type
_entity_poly.pdbx_seq_one_letter_code
_entity_poly.pdbx_strand_id
1 'polypeptide(L)'
;MKCYRLVWLLLALATTVVAEPIPSGAIHVIDGDTISTRGQTVRLIGFDTPEGGMNAGCEAERVLAARATAKLRQLLADNGLDLTLVRCSCQVGTVGTQACNHGRACGILKVTGKDVAELLIAEGLAKPFHCRRDRCPRGEPWC
;
A
#
# COMPACT_ATOMS: atom_id res chain seq x y z
N MET A 1 59.37 30.53 0.12
CA MET A 1 57.92 30.74 0.19
C MET A 1 57.23 29.36 0.15
N LYS A 2 56.69 28.92 1.30
CA LYS A 2 56.01 27.60 1.40
C LYS A 2 54.52 27.83 1.24
N CYS A 3 53.91 27.36 0.12
CA CYS A 3 52.48 27.37 -0.13
C CYS A 3 51.82 26.25 0.66
N TYR A 4 51.08 26.55 1.72
CA TYR A 4 50.22 25.62 2.42
C TYR A 4 48.89 25.53 1.66
N ARG A 5 48.65 24.38 1.01
CA ARG A 5 47.34 24.04 0.44
C ARG A 5 46.42 23.58 1.56
N LEU A 6 45.45 24.42 1.94
CA LEU A 6 44.35 24.04 2.81
C LEU A 6 43.43 23.09 2.05
N VAL A 7 43.44 21.81 2.41
CA VAL A 7 42.46 20.81 1.94
C VAL A 7 41.22 20.93 2.82
N TRP A 8 40.15 21.50 2.27
CA TRP A 8 38.84 21.52 2.93
C TRP A 8 38.20 20.14 2.79
N LEU A 9 38.13 19.37 3.89
CA LEU A 9 37.42 18.13 3.98
C LEU A 9 35.92 18.44 4.13
N LEU A 10 35.16 18.35 3.04
CA LEU A 10 33.69 18.42 3.08
C LEU A 10 33.14 17.14 3.71
N LEU A 11 32.75 17.21 4.97
CA LEU A 11 32.02 16.15 5.66
C LEU A 11 30.57 16.17 5.13
N ALA A 12 30.23 15.25 4.23
CA ALA A 12 28.84 15.03 3.79
C ALA A 12 28.07 14.36 4.94
N LEU A 13 27.24 15.14 5.65
CA LEU A 13 26.26 14.63 6.59
C LEU A 13 25.17 13.89 5.80
N ALA A 14 25.24 12.55 5.79
CA ALA A 14 24.16 11.71 5.30
C ALA A 14 22.99 11.82 6.29
N THR A 15 21.98 12.62 5.96
CA THR A 15 20.71 12.64 6.69
C THR A 15 19.95 11.35 6.37
N THR A 16 19.92 10.41 7.30
CA THR A 16 19.02 9.27 7.24
C THR A 16 17.59 9.77 7.41
N VAL A 17 16.80 9.71 6.35
CA VAL A 17 15.35 9.94 6.43
C VAL A 17 14.77 8.74 7.16
N VAL A 18 14.50 8.88 8.44
CA VAL A 18 13.71 7.91 9.21
C VAL A 18 12.25 8.17 8.86
N ALA A 19 11.59 7.19 8.24
CA ALA A 19 10.15 7.24 8.03
C ALA A 19 9.47 7.28 9.40
N GLU A 20 8.73 8.36 9.68
CA GLU A 20 7.96 8.44 10.92
C GLU A 20 6.78 7.44 10.89
N PRO A 21 6.56 6.68 11.97
CA PRO A 21 5.40 5.81 12.09
C PRO A 21 4.11 6.62 11.92
N ILE A 22 3.19 6.11 11.10
CA ILE A 22 1.90 6.77 10.91
C ILE A 22 1.01 6.41 12.10
N PRO A 23 0.43 7.39 12.81
CA PRO A 23 -0.53 7.10 13.87
C PRO A 23 -1.73 6.32 13.31
N SER A 24 -2.22 5.30 14.02
CA SER A 24 -3.36 4.47 13.60
C SER A 24 -4.61 5.29 13.26
N GLY A 25 -4.87 6.38 13.99
CA GLY A 25 -5.98 7.30 13.74
C GLY A 25 -5.85 8.15 12.47
N ALA A 26 -4.69 8.17 11.81
CA ALA A 26 -4.47 8.92 10.57
C ALA A 26 -4.79 8.10 9.30
N ILE A 27 -5.11 6.81 9.44
CA ILE A 27 -5.48 5.93 8.33
C ILE A 27 -6.94 5.55 8.44
N HIS A 28 -7.69 5.76 7.36
CA HIS A 28 -9.08 5.34 7.22
C HIS A 28 -9.19 4.18 6.22
N VAL A 29 -9.82 3.07 6.61
CA VAL A 29 -10.04 1.90 5.75
C VAL A 29 -11.27 2.11 4.90
N ILE A 30 -11.11 2.09 3.58
CA ILE A 30 -12.20 2.17 2.60
C ILE A 30 -12.76 0.77 2.36
N ASP A 31 -11.91 -0.18 1.98
CA ASP A 31 -12.24 -1.59 1.75
C ASP A 31 -11.05 -2.49 2.15
N GLY A 32 -11.05 -3.76 1.71
CA GLY A 32 -10.05 -4.76 2.13
C GLY A 32 -8.62 -4.47 1.67
N ASP A 33 -8.43 -3.64 0.64
CA ASP A 33 -7.12 -3.32 0.07
C ASP A 33 -6.94 -1.85 -0.29
N THR A 34 -7.85 -1.00 0.14
CA THR A 34 -7.82 0.45 -0.11
C THR A 34 -7.98 1.23 1.18
N ILE A 35 -7.07 2.15 1.41
CA ILE A 35 -7.06 3.04 2.57
C ILE A 35 -7.03 4.50 2.11
N SER A 36 -7.37 5.42 3.00
CA SER A 36 -7.06 6.84 2.82
C SER A 36 -6.23 7.35 3.99
N THR A 37 -5.30 8.23 3.71
CA THR A 37 -4.48 8.91 4.70
C THR A 37 -4.07 10.28 4.17
N ARG A 38 -4.07 11.29 5.02
CA ARG A 38 -3.67 12.67 4.68
C ARG A 38 -4.34 13.20 3.40
N GLY A 39 -5.63 12.83 3.19
CA GLY A 39 -6.40 13.24 2.00
C GLY A 39 -6.08 12.49 0.71
N GLN A 40 -5.23 11.48 0.75
CA GLN A 40 -4.87 10.65 -0.40
C GLN A 40 -5.43 9.24 -0.27
N THR A 41 -6.04 8.72 -1.32
CA THR A 41 -6.44 7.31 -1.42
C THR A 41 -5.26 6.48 -1.90
N VAL A 42 -5.01 5.37 -1.21
CA VAL A 42 -3.90 4.46 -1.48
C VAL A 42 -4.43 3.05 -1.68
N ARG A 43 -4.17 2.46 -2.82
CA ARG A 43 -4.35 1.03 -3.07
C ARG A 43 -3.15 0.27 -2.49
N LEU A 44 -3.41 -0.62 -1.57
CA LEU A 44 -2.39 -1.53 -1.07
C LEU A 44 -2.09 -2.59 -2.13
N ILE A 45 -0.82 -2.79 -2.45
CA ILE A 45 -0.39 -3.66 -3.55
C ILE A 45 0.14 -5.00 -3.05
N GLY A 46 0.27 -5.97 -3.98
CA GLY A 46 0.74 -7.32 -3.70
C GLY A 46 -0.38 -8.33 -3.50
N PHE A 47 -1.59 -7.86 -3.32
CA PHE A 47 -2.78 -8.71 -3.11
C PHE A 47 -4.03 -8.06 -3.67
N ASP A 48 -5.08 -8.85 -3.76
CA ASP A 48 -6.43 -8.47 -4.14
C ASP A 48 -7.43 -9.05 -3.15
N THR A 49 -8.45 -8.26 -2.79
CA THR A 49 -9.50 -8.67 -1.87
C THR A 49 -10.82 -8.83 -2.61
N PRO A 50 -11.79 -9.61 -2.06
CA PRO A 50 -13.12 -9.72 -2.64
C PRO A 50 -13.78 -8.35 -2.79
N GLU A 51 -14.57 -8.20 -3.85
CA GLU A 51 -15.33 -6.98 -4.12
C GLU A 51 -16.58 -6.89 -3.24
N GLY A 52 -16.84 -5.68 -2.76
CA GLY A 52 -18.01 -5.39 -1.92
C GLY A 52 -19.18 -4.77 -2.68
N GLY A 53 -20.33 -4.66 -2.01
CA GLY A 53 -21.49 -3.96 -2.53
C GLY A 53 -22.00 -4.52 -3.85
N MET A 54 -22.26 -3.63 -4.82
CA MET A 54 -22.76 -3.99 -6.16
C MET A 54 -21.68 -4.55 -7.09
N ASN A 55 -20.41 -4.46 -6.72
CA ASN A 55 -19.29 -4.99 -7.51
C ASN A 55 -19.06 -6.48 -7.24
N ALA A 56 -19.59 -7.01 -6.14
CA ALA A 56 -19.47 -8.42 -5.81
C ALA A 56 -20.26 -9.28 -6.83
N GLY A 57 -19.63 -10.33 -7.35
CA GLY A 57 -20.24 -11.25 -8.29
C GLY A 57 -21.27 -12.21 -7.65
N CYS A 58 -21.18 -12.41 -6.32
CA CYS A 58 -22.09 -13.27 -5.56
C CYS A 58 -22.14 -12.86 -4.08
N GLU A 59 -23.10 -13.43 -3.33
CA GLU A 59 -23.24 -13.16 -1.89
C GLU A 59 -22.03 -13.63 -1.09
N ALA A 60 -21.44 -14.78 -1.45
CA ALA A 60 -20.25 -15.28 -0.76
C ALA A 60 -19.07 -14.30 -0.87
N GLU A 61 -18.86 -13.71 -2.03
CA GLU A 61 -17.85 -12.68 -2.24
C GLU A 61 -18.12 -11.43 -1.39
N ARG A 62 -19.38 -10.98 -1.35
CA ARG A 62 -19.78 -9.81 -0.52
C ARG A 62 -19.49 -10.02 0.96
N VAL A 63 -19.76 -11.22 1.47
CA VAL A 63 -19.45 -11.59 2.86
C VAL A 63 -17.95 -11.60 3.10
N LEU A 64 -17.16 -12.16 2.19
CA LEU A 64 -15.69 -12.17 2.30
C LEU A 64 -15.12 -10.74 2.24
N ALA A 65 -15.63 -9.87 1.38
CA ALA A 65 -15.22 -8.48 1.29
C ALA A 65 -15.42 -7.73 2.62
N ALA A 66 -16.58 -7.93 3.26
CA ALA A 66 -16.86 -7.33 4.57
C ALA A 66 -15.88 -7.85 5.64
N ARG A 67 -15.54 -9.14 5.60
CA ARG A 67 -14.55 -9.75 6.51
C ARG A 67 -13.14 -9.21 6.26
N ALA A 68 -12.71 -9.08 5.00
CA ALA A 68 -11.41 -8.51 4.65
C ALA A 68 -11.28 -7.07 5.14
N THR A 69 -12.31 -6.26 4.91
CA THR A 69 -12.37 -4.87 5.39
C THR A 69 -12.32 -4.78 6.93
N ALA A 70 -13.08 -5.62 7.63
CA ALA A 70 -13.09 -5.67 9.09
C ALA A 70 -11.72 -6.11 9.64
N LYS A 71 -11.08 -7.10 9.00
CA LYS A 71 -9.75 -7.56 9.38
C LYS A 71 -8.70 -6.46 9.19
N LEU A 72 -8.73 -5.75 8.07
CA LEU A 72 -7.82 -4.63 7.85
C LEU A 72 -7.99 -3.55 8.92
N ARG A 73 -9.24 -3.19 9.27
CA ARG A 73 -9.51 -2.25 10.38
C ARG A 73 -8.95 -2.75 11.71
N GLN A 74 -9.09 -4.03 12.00
CA GLN A 74 -8.53 -4.63 13.21
C GLN A 74 -7.00 -4.52 13.24
N LEU A 75 -6.33 -4.85 12.15
CA LEU A 75 -4.86 -4.74 12.02
C LEU A 75 -4.38 -3.30 12.21
N LEU A 76 -5.14 -2.32 11.72
CA LEU A 76 -4.79 -0.89 11.84
C LEU A 76 -5.06 -0.30 13.23
N ALA A 77 -5.81 -1.00 14.10
CA ALA A 77 -5.98 -0.57 15.48
C ALA A 77 -4.72 -0.76 16.32
N ASP A 78 -3.79 -1.61 15.86
CA ASP A 78 -2.51 -1.82 16.52
C ASP A 78 -1.55 -0.65 16.28
N ASN A 79 -0.60 -0.45 17.19
CA ASN A 79 0.48 0.49 17.02
C ASN A 79 1.57 -0.11 16.11
N GLY A 80 2.39 0.73 15.49
CA GLY A 80 3.52 0.29 14.65
C GLY A 80 3.15 0.10 13.18
N LEU A 81 2.35 1.02 12.64
CA LEU A 81 2.01 1.07 11.22
C LEU A 81 3.14 1.71 10.42
N ASP A 82 3.55 1.04 9.36
CA ASP A 82 4.54 1.53 8.39
C ASP A 82 3.91 1.45 6.98
N LEU A 83 3.60 2.61 6.42
CA LEU A 83 3.10 2.76 5.05
C LEU A 83 4.20 3.31 4.17
N THR A 84 4.66 2.52 3.22
CA THR A 84 5.60 2.94 2.19
C THR A 84 4.85 3.17 0.88
N LEU A 85 4.81 4.42 0.40
CA LEU A 85 4.29 4.71 -0.94
C LEU A 85 5.29 4.22 -1.99
N VAL A 86 4.77 3.57 -3.02
CA VAL A 86 5.55 3.00 -4.11
C VAL A 86 4.97 3.42 -5.46
N ARG A 87 5.77 3.29 -6.52
CA ARG A 87 5.28 3.57 -7.87
C ARG A 87 4.25 2.52 -8.28
N CYS A 88 3.10 2.97 -8.78
CA CYS A 88 2.11 2.08 -9.39
C CYS A 88 2.62 1.47 -10.70
N SER A 89 2.27 0.21 -10.95
CA SER A 89 2.53 -0.47 -12.23
C SER A 89 1.52 -0.02 -13.28
N CYS A 90 1.77 1.13 -13.88
CA CYS A 90 0.91 1.74 -14.89
C CYS A 90 1.71 2.10 -16.14
N GLN A 91 1.00 2.33 -17.23
CA GLN A 91 1.62 2.82 -18.47
C GLN A 91 2.34 4.14 -18.24
N VAL A 92 3.42 4.35 -18.98
CA VAL A 92 4.20 5.58 -18.90
C VAL A 92 3.30 6.80 -19.18
N GLY A 93 3.41 7.83 -18.34
CA GLY A 93 2.65 9.07 -18.47
C GLY A 93 1.24 9.04 -17.88
N THR A 94 0.76 7.90 -17.34
CA THR A 94 -0.59 7.80 -16.73
C THR A 94 -0.59 7.89 -15.21
N VAL A 95 0.56 7.80 -14.56
CA VAL A 95 0.68 7.87 -13.09
C VAL A 95 0.08 9.17 -12.56
N GLY A 96 -0.79 9.05 -11.55
CA GLY A 96 -1.52 10.20 -10.98
C GLY A 96 -2.80 10.58 -11.73
N THR A 97 -3.15 9.88 -12.81
CA THR A 97 -4.40 10.08 -13.55
C THR A 97 -5.39 8.94 -13.29
N GLN A 98 -6.66 9.13 -13.69
CA GLN A 98 -7.69 8.09 -13.61
C GLN A 98 -7.33 6.82 -14.41
N ALA A 99 -6.51 6.92 -15.44
CA ALA A 99 -6.04 5.80 -16.24
C ALA A 99 -5.05 4.90 -15.50
N CYS A 100 -4.44 5.40 -14.42
CA CYS A 100 -3.56 4.65 -13.55
C CYS A 100 -4.23 4.43 -12.21
N ASN A 101 -4.65 3.19 -11.95
CA ASN A 101 -5.18 2.78 -10.65
C ASN A 101 -6.33 3.67 -10.13
N HIS A 102 -7.15 4.21 -11.04
CA HIS A 102 -8.24 5.15 -10.74
C HIS A 102 -7.78 6.43 -10.00
N GLY A 103 -6.58 6.91 -10.26
CA GLY A 103 -6.02 8.09 -9.60
C GLY A 103 -5.50 7.84 -8.18
N ARG A 104 -5.59 6.60 -7.67
CA ARG A 104 -5.07 6.23 -6.34
C ARG A 104 -3.55 6.11 -6.37
N ALA A 105 -2.90 6.45 -5.28
CA ALA A 105 -1.51 6.06 -5.04
C ALA A 105 -1.39 4.55 -4.81
N CYS A 106 -0.18 4.02 -4.85
CA CYS A 106 0.13 2.64 -4.50
C CYS A 106 1.00 2.60 -3.24
N GLY A 107 0.76 1.64 -2.37
CA GLY A 107 1.50 1.51 -1.12
C GLY A 107 1.64 0.08 -0.63
N ILE A 108 2.63 -0.13 0.21
CA ILE A 108 2.84 -1.35 0.99
C ILE A 108 2.64 -0.96 2.45
N LEU A 109 1.76 -1.67 3.14
CA LEU A 109 1.45 -1.43 4.55
C LEU A 109 1.94 -2.60 5.40
N LYS A 110 2.71 -2.27 6.42
CA LYS A 110 3.15 -3.23 7.45
C LYS A 110 2.58 -2.86 8.81
N VAL A 111 2.24 -3.86 9.57
CA VAL A 111 1.80 -3.75 10.96
C VAL A 111 2.78 -4.53 11.83
N THR A 112 3.46 -3.85 12.74
CA THR A 112 4.53 -4.44 13.58
C THR A 112 5.55 -5.24 12.77
N GLY A 113 5.94 -4.69 11.60
CA GLY A 113 6.93 -5.27 10.68
C GLY A 113 6.41 -6.38 9.75
N LYS A 114 5.15 -6.82 9.88
CA LYS A 114 4.52 -7.84 9.00
C LYS A 114 3.72 -7.19 7.90
N ASP A 115 3.87 -7.68 6.67
CA ASP A 115 3.09 -7.20 5.53
C ASP A 115 1.60 -7.56 5.68
N VAL A 116 0.73 -6.57 5.53
CA VAL A 116 -0.73 -6.75 5.56
C VAL A 116 -1.20 -7.72 4.48
N ALA A 117 -0.55 -7.72 3.30
CA ALA A 117 -0.83 -8.70 2.24
C ALA A 117 -0.68 -10.14 2.75
N GLU A 118 0.44 -10.45 3.40
CA GLU A 118 0.70 -11.79 3.94
C GLU A 118 -0.33 -12.19 5.00
N LEU A 119 -0.71 -11.26 5.87
CA LEU A 119 -1.67 -11.52 6.94
C LEU A 119 -3.07 -11.82 6.39
N LEU A 120 -3.54 -11.05 5.40
CA LEU A 120 -4.86 -11.26 4.79
C LEU A 120 -4.90 -12.53 3.92
N ILE A 121 -3.81 -12.81 3.18
CA ILE A 121 -3.70 -14.03 2.36
C ILE A 121 -3.71 -15.28 3.25
N ALA A 122 -2.98 -15.27 4.36
CA ALA A 122 -2.94 -16.40 5.28
C ALA A 122 -4.31 -16.73 5.90
N GLU A 123 -5.20 -15.75 6.03
CA GLU A 123 -6.57 -15.95 6.51
C GLU A 123 -7.59 -16.24 5.38
N GLY A 124 -7.15 -16.35 4.12
CA GLY A 124 -8.03 -16.55 2.97
C GLY A 124 -8.92 -15.35 2.65
N LEU A 125 -8.56 -14.17 3.12
CA LEU A 125 -9.28 -12.90 2.92
C LEU A 125 -8.72 -12.09 1.75
N ALA A 126 -7.59 -12.53 1.19
CA ALA A 126 -6.96 -11.95 0.02
C ALA A 126 -6.30 -13.04 -0.83
N LYS A 127 -6.02 -12.73 -2.08
CA LYS A 127 -5.25 -13.54 -3.01
C LYS A 127 -4.02 -12.78 -3.47
N PRO A 128 -2.88 -13.44 -3.78
CA PRO A 128 -1.72 -12.77 -4.37
C PRO A 128 -2.09 -12.09 -5.69
N PHE A 129 -1.70 -10.83 -5.83
CA PHE A 129 -1.98 -10.05 -7.05
C PHE A 129 -0.80 -9.13 -7.35
N HIS A 130 0.01 -9.51 -8.34
CA HIS A 130 1.22 -8.81 -8.69
C HIS A 130 1.18 -8.31 -10.13
N CYS A 131 1.09 -7.00 -10.28
CA CYS A 131 1.30 -6.36 -11.58
C CYS A 131 2.78 -6.37 -11.94
N ARG A 132 3.09 -6.57 -13.22
CA ARG A 132 4.45 -6.49 -13.75
C ARG A 132 4.53 -5.39 -14.80
N ARG A 133 5.42 -4.43 -14.58
CA ARG A 133 5.59 -3.25 -15.43
C ARG A 133 4.25 -2.49 -15.53
N ASP A 134 3.61 -2.55 -16.70
CA ASP A 134 2.35 -1.87 -17.02
C ASP A 134 1.15 -2.83 -17.14
N ARG A 135 1.32 -4.09 -16.73
CA ARG A 135 0.30 -5.14 -16.84
C ARG A 135 -0.03 -5.76 -15.51
N CYS A 136 -1.33 -5.82 -15.22
CA CYS A 136 -1.87 -6.57 -14.09
C CYS A 136 -2.52 -7.87 -14.58
N PRO A 137 -2.47 -8.96 -13.81
CA PRO A 137 -3.23 -10.17 -14.11
C PRO A 137 -4.73 -9.88 -14.04
N ARG A 138 -5.53 -10.79 -14.55
CA ARG A 138 -6.95 -10.81 -14.19
C ARG A 138 -7.08 -11.25 -12.75
N GLY A 139 -7.95 -10.59 -11.99
CA GLY A 139 -8.29 -11.06 -10.65
C GLY A 139 -8.85 -12.49 -10.68
N GLU A 140 -8.50 -13.27 -9.68
CA GLU A 140 -9.09 -14.60 -9.53
C GLU A 140 -10.53 -14.49 -9.03
N PRO A 141 -11.47 -15.30 -9.57
CA PRO A 141 -12.87 -15.23 -9.14
C PRO A 141 -13.03 -15.64 -7.67
N TRP A 142 -13.95 -14.99 -6.98
CA TRP A 142 -14.30 -15.26 -5.59
C TRP A 142 -15.59 -16.06 -5.43
N CYS A 143 -16.29 -16.26 -6.53
CA CYS A 143 -17.55 -17.00 -6.56
C CYS A 143 -17.40 -18.46 -7.03
#